data_afc93da50e35539bc6d4842cc1b8b438
#
_entry.id   afc93da50e35539bc6d4842cc1b8b438
#
_cell.length_a   1.000
_cell.length_b   1.000
_cell.length_c   1.000
_cell.angle_alpha   90.00
_cell.angle_beta   90.00
_cell.angle_gamma   90.00
#
_symmetry.space_group_name_H-M   'P 1'
#
loop_
_entity.id
_entity.type
_entity.pdbx_description
1 polymer ?
#
loop_
_entity_poly.entity_id
_entity_poly.type
_entity_poly.pdbx_seq_one_letter_code
_entity_poly.pdbx_strand_id
1 'polypeptide(L)'
;ALAYGRSFHKVARRVSQSGGALAGWPGAAGSRRGNRVLITDLDLFPPGFVELNGIKVFGDFSVERVVGYTATLIRDSGCGLEKLFHDLLRTQGAIFRRADSLCCYEGGGLSANIRGDQVLVGSAAFMNLMEVPLPQGLNVKNAVFCAIDGELAGIFALNYTLPDTVFPSLTSLLRERVGPVLATRDFNLIPAMLQQRFKLAADRMDFPPVERRRELSDPEQD
;
A
#
# COMPACT_ATOMS: atom_id res chain seq x y z
N ALA A 1 21.25 -6.99 9.58
CA ALA A 1 21.42 -5.72 10.27
C ALA A 1 21.93 -4.63 9.34
N LEU A 2 22.93 -4.93 8.52
CA LEU A 2 23.50 -3.94 7.60
C LEU A 2 22.54 -3.53 6.47
N ALA A 3 21.80 -4.49 5.91
CA ALA A 3 20.83 -4.21 4.86
C ALA A 3 19.68 -3.35 5.39
N TYR A 4 19.26 -3.63 6.60
CA TYR A 4 18.22 -2.88 7.25
C TYR A 4 18.65 -1.45 7.58
N GLY A 5 19.83 -1.29 8.17
CA GLY A 5 20.37 0.01 8.49
C GLY A 5 20.47 0.94 7.28
N ARG A 6 20.77 0.38 6.11
CA ARG A 6 20.82 1.15 4.86
C ARG A 6 19.42 1.66 4.45
N SER A 7 18.41 0.81 4.56
CA SER A 7 17.05 1.20 4.18
C SER A 7 16.54 2.35 5.06
N PHE A 8 16.60 2.18 6.36
CA PHE A 8 16.11 3.21 7.27
C PHE A 8 16.97 4.47 7.28
N HIS A 9 18.25 4.34 7.08
CA HIS A 9 19.14 5.50 6.94
C HIS A 9 18.78 6.33 5.71
N LYS A 10 18.51 5.68 4.59
CA LYS A 10 18.07 6.35 3.36
C LYS A 10 16.76 7.09 3.58
N VAL A 11 15.81 6.46 4.26
CA VAL A 11 14.50 7.06 4.57
C VAL A 11 14.67 8.26 5.50
N ALA A 12 15.50 8.15 6.53
CA ALA A 12 15.77 9.24 7.45
C ALA A 12 16.37 10.46 6.72
N ARG A 13 17.26 10.21 5.77
CA ARG A 13 17.84 11.26 4.95
C ARG A 13 16.78 11.97 4.11
N ARG A 14 15.86 11.20 3.52
CA ARG A 14 14.76 11.75 2.74
C ARG A 14 13.87 12.66 3.58
N VAL A 15 13.48 12.21 4.75
CA VAL A 15 12.65 13.00 5.66
C VAL A 15 13.38 14.28 6.10
N SER A 16 14.67 14.18 6.38
CA SER A 16 15.47 15.32 6.76
C SER A 16 15.52 16.37 5.64
N GLN A 17 15.64 15.94 4.38
CA GLN A 17 15.61 16.84 3.24
C GLN A 17 14.23 17.44 3.01
N SER A 18 13.19 16.77 3.42
CA SER A 18 11.80 17.19 3.26
C SER A 18 11.24 17.88 4.52
N GLY A 19 12.12 18.34 5.42
CA GLY A 19 11.70 18.91 6.70
C GLY A 19 10.69 20.04 6.59
N GLY A 20 10.78 20.89 5.58
CA GLY A 20 9.80 21.94 5.33
C GLY A 20 8.42 21.43 4.97
N ALA A 21 8.36 20.29 4.25
CA ALA A 21 7.09 19.67 3.88
C ALA A 21 6.38 19.04 5.09
N LEU A 22 7.12 18.64 6.10
CA LEU A 22 6.57 18.05 7.32
C LEU A 22 5.99 19.09 8.28
N ALA A 23 6.38 20.35 8.14
CA ALA A 23 6.01 21.42 9.06
C ALA A 23 4.50 21.69 9.12
N GLY A 24 3.75 21.27 8.11
CA GLY A 24 2.28 21.46 8.08
C GLY A 24 1.50 20.35 8.76
N TRP A 25 2.15 19.32 9.30
CA TRP A 25 1.45 18.22 9.96
C TRP A 25 1.18 18.53 11.43
N PRO A 26 0.01 18.09 11.96
CA PRO A 26 -0.21 18.20 13.40
C PRO A 26 0.83 17.43 14.22
N GLY A 27 1.25 16.28 13.76
CA GLY A 27 2.30 15.49 14.41
C GLY A 27 3.67 16.17 14.34
N ALA A 28 3.96 16.88 13.25
CA ALA A 28 5.22 17.60 13.07
C ALA A 28 5.29 18.85 13.95
N ALA A 29 4.16 19.51 14.18
CA ALA A 29 4.10 20.73 14.98
C ALA A 29 4.48 20.49 16.46
N GLY A 30 4.21 19.27 16.99
CA GLY A 30 4.58 18.90 18.35
C GLY A 30 6.01 18.42 18.53
N SER A 31 6.76 18.24 17.42
CA SER A 31 8.05 17.57 17.46
C SER A 31 9.18 18.48 17.04
N ARG A 32 9.53 19.40 17.92
CA ARG A 32 10.61 20.34 17.63
C ARG A 32 12.02 19.77 17.70
N ARG A 33 12.19 18.51 18.12
CA ARG A 33 13.50 17.92 18.37
C ARG A 33 13.67 16.48 17.89
N GLY A 34 12.82 15.99 17.02
CA GLY A 34 12.95 14.61 16.58
C GLY A 34 13.35 14.52 15.14
N ASN A 35 14.29 13.66 14.84
CA ASN A 35 14.47 13.19 13.48
C ASN A 35 13.22 12.39 13.12
N ARG A 36 12.65 12.67 11.95
CA ARG A 36 11.55 11.91 11.41
C ARG A 36 12.07 10.92 10.39
N VAL A 37 11.54 9.70 10.42
CA VAL A 37 11.91 8.63 9.47
C VAL A 37 10.68 8.26 8.66
N LEU A 38 10.78 8.40 7.36
CA LEU A 38 9.74 8.00 6.43
C LEU A 38 9.82 6.50 6.20
N ILE A 39 8.71 5.80 6.40
CA ILE A 39 8.60 4.36 6.20
C ILE A 39 7.60 4.11 5.08
N THR A 40 8.07 3.48 4.01
CA THR A 40 7.27 3.19 2.82
C THR A 40 6.95 1.70 2.70
N ASP A 41 6.16 1.33 1.70
CA ASP A 41 5.78 -0.06 1.45
C ASP A 41 6.99 -0.98 1.38
N LEU A 42 8.01 -0.59 0.60
CA LEU A 42 9.18 -1.43 0.36
C LEU A 42 10.16 -1.47 1.53
N ASP A 43 10.08 -0.53 2.46
CA ASP A 43 10.84 -0.59 3.71
C ASP A 43 10.30 -1.70 4.61
N LEU A 44 8.98 -1.90 4.62
CA LEU A 44 8.33 -2.93 5.41
C LEU A 44 8.33 -4.28 4.71
N PHE A 45 7.92 -4.30 3.45
CA PHE A 45 7.78 -5.52 2.66
C PHE A 45 8.46 -5.36 1.31
N PRO A 46 9.79 -5.54 1.25
CA PRO A 46 10.51 -5.51 -0.03
C PRO A 46 10.08 -6.65 -0.95
N PRO A 47 10.47 -6.62 -2.24
CA PRO A 47 10.12 -7.68 -3.19
C PRO A 47 10.49 -9.07 -2.64
N GLY A 48 9.56 -10.02 -2.77
CA GLY A 48 9.70 -11.36 -2.24
C GLY A 48 9.05 -11.58 -0.88
N PHE A 49 8.65 -10.51 -0.19
CA PHE A 49 8.01 -10.60 1.13
C PHE A 49 6.48 -10.44 1.09
N VAL A 50 5.92 -10.29 -0.10
CA VAL A 50 4.49 -10.40 -0.35
C VAL A 50 4.30 -11.42 -1.46
N GLU A 51 3.49 -12.44 -1.19
CA GLU A 51 3.24 -13.52 -2.14
C GLU A 51 1.75 -13.61 -2.46
N LEU A 52 1.45 -14.05 -3.68
CA LEU A 52 0.08 -14.32 -4.11
C LEU A 52 -0.29 -15.74 -3.70
N ASN A 53 -1.33 -15.87 -2.86
CA ASN A 53 -1.84 -17.16 -2.40
C ASN A 53 -2.95 -17.73 -3.27
N GLY A 54 -3.53 -16.93 -4.13
CA GLY A 54 -4.59 -17.39 -5.00
C GLY A 54 -5.36 -16.24 -5.63
N ILE A 55 -6.03 -16.56 -6.73
CA ILE A 55 -6.86 -15.62 -7.47
C ILE A 55 -8.23 -16.26 -7.64
N LYS A 56 -9.28 -15.47 -7.42
CA LYS A 56 -10.63 -15.89 -7.76
C LYS A 56 -11.26 -14.83 -8.65
N VAL A 57 -11.74 -15.25 -9.81
CA VAL A 57 -12.43 -14.37 -10.77
C VAL A 57 -13.91 -14.69 -10.70
N PHE A 58 -14.75 -13.66 -10.70
CA PHE A 58 -16.19 -13.78 -10.54
C PHE A 58 -16.93 -13.43 -11.84
N GLY A 59 -18.14 -13.95 -11.97
CA GLY A 59 -19.00 -13.62 -13.09
C GLY A 59 -18.40 -14.01 -14.43
N ASP A 60 -18.71 -13.22 -15.46
CA ASP A 60 -18.27 -13.46 -16.84
C ASP A 60 -16.97 -12.72 -17.17
N PHE A 61 -16.27 -12.21 -16.16
CA PHE A 61 -15.01 -11.49 -16.38
C PHE A 61 -13.89 -12.47 -16.71
N SER A 62 -13.05 -12.11 -17.68
CA SER A 62 -11.87 -12.91 -18.01
C SER A 62 -10.74 -12.63 -17.02
N VAL A 63 -9.89 -13.63 -16.80
CA VAL A 63 -8.71 -13.47 -15.94
C VAL A 63 -7.79 -12.36 -16.46
N GLU A 64 -7.57 -12.33 -17.78
CA GLU A 64 -6.69 -11.32 -18.39
C GLU A 64 -7.19 -9.91 -18.14
N ARG A 65 -8.50 -9.70 -18.24
CA ARG A 65 -9.10 -8.38 -18.02
C ARG A 65 -8.96 -7.95 -16.56
N VAL A 66 -9.30 -8.84 -15.64
CA VAL A 66 -9.23 -8.55 -14.19
C VAL A 66 -7.78 -8.29 -13.77
N VAL A 67 -6.85 -9.13 -14.21
CA VAL A 67 -5.43 -8.96 -13.91
C VAL A 67 -4.88 -7.68 -14.55
N GLY A 68 -5.21 -7.44 -15.81
CA GLY A 68 -4.76 -6.25 -16.53
C GLY A 68 -5.23 -4.96 -15.87
N TYR A 69 -6.49 -4.90 -15.48
CA TYR A 69 -7.07 -3.72 -14.81
C TYR A 69 -6.46 -3.50 -13.44
N THR A 70 -6.36 -4.56 -12.64
CA THR A 70 -5.79 -4.48 -11.29
C THR A 70 -4.32 -4.07 -11.33
N ALA A 71 -3.53 -4.73 -12.17
CA ALA A 71 -2.11 -4.41 -12.31
C ALA A 71 -1.88 -2.97 -12.79
N THR A 72 -2.74 -2.47 -13.66
CA THR A 72 -2.65 -1.10 -14.15
C THR A 72 -2.85 -0.08 -13.03
N LEU A 73 -3.90 -0.24 -12.22
CA LEU A 73 -4.15 0.69 -11.12
C LEU A 73 -3.04 0.61 -10.06
N ILE A 74 -2.56 -0.57 -9.76
CA ILE A 74 -1.46 -0.76 -8.80
C ILE A 74 -0.19 -0.08 -9.29
N ARG A 75 0.18 -0.27 -10.56
CA ARG A 75 1.33 0.40 -11.17
C ARG A 75 1.17 1.92 -11.12
N ASP A 76 0.03 2.43 -11.59
CA ASP A 76 -0.19 3.86 -11.70
C ASP A 76 -0.27 4.57 -10.34
N SER A 77 -0.66 3.83 -9.31
CA SER A 77 -0.69 4.36 -7.93
C SER A 77 0.68 4.36 -7.26
N GLY A 78 1.66 3.67 -7.82
CA GLY A 78 2.98 3.52 -7.20
C GLY A 78 2.99 2.65 -5.95
N CYS A 79 1.99 1.77 -5.81
CA CYS A 79 1.88 0.85 -4.70
C CYS A 79 3.04 -0.15 -4.68
N GLY A 80 3.49 -0.56 -3.50
CA GLY A 80 4.58 -1.52 -3.34
C GLY A 80 4.30 -2.92 -3.88
N LEU A 81 3.06 -3.19 -4.28
CA LEU A 81 2.66 -4.45 -4.92
C LEU A 81 2.94 -4.47 -6.43
N GLU A 82 3.57 -3.44 -6.95
CA GLU A 82 3.76 -3.28 -8.40
C GLU A 82 4.50 -4.47 -9.02
N LYS A 83 5.59 -4.92 -8.43
CA LYS A 83 6.37 -6.05 -8.96
C LYS A 83 5.56 -7.34 -8.97
N LEU A 84 4.84 -7.62 -7.89
CA LEU A 84 4.00 -8.81 -7.78
C LEU A 84 2.96 -8.86 -8.91
N PHE A 85 2.26 -7.76 -9.13
CA PHE A 85 1.21 -7.68 -10.15
C PHE A 85 1.78 -7.61 -11.55
N HIS A 86 2.97 -7.05 -11.75
CA HIS A 86 3.67 -7.10 -13.03
C HIS A 86 4.00 -8.54 -13.40
N ASP A 87 4.55 -9.31 -12.47
CA ASP A 87 4.88 -10.72 -12.70
C ASP A 87 3.61 -11.52 -12.99
N LEU A 88 2.54 -11.26 -12.25
CA LEU A 88 1.26 -11.92 -12.47
C LEU A 88 0.68 -11.60 -13.85
N LEU A 89 0.74 -10.34 -14.25
CA LEU A 89 0.28 -9.89 -15.57
C LEU A 89 0.99 -10.65 -16.67
N ARG A 90 2.31 -10.83 -16.55
CA ARG A 90 3.09 -11.57 -17.53
C ARG A 90 2.70 -13.05 -17.58
N THR A 91 2.57 -13.71 -16.43
CA THR A 91 2.23 -15.14 -16.37
C THR A 91 0.82 -15.42 -16.88
N GLN A 92 -0.10 -14.48 -16.75
CA GLN A 92 -1.48 -14.63 -17.21
C GLN A 92 -1.71 -14.16 -18.65
N GLY A 93 -0.66 -13.70 -19.32
CA GLY A 93 -0.81 -13.17 -20.68
C GLY A 93 -1.65 -11.92 -20.76
N ALA A 94 -1.76 -11.18 -19.66
CA ALA A 94 -2.50 -9.92 -19.62
C ALA A 94 -1.61 -8.76 -20.03
N ILE A 95 -2.21 -7.62 -20.30
CA ILE A 95 -1.49 -6.41 -20.68
C ILE A 95 -1.95 -5.23 -19.83
N PHE A 96 -1.05 -4.28 -19.62
CA PHE A 96 -1.40 -3.00 -19.03
C PHE A 96 -2.35 -2.24 -19.94
N ARG A 97 -3.29 -1.54 -19.33
CA ARG A 97 -4.25 -0.69 -20.03
C ARG A 97 -4.00 0.76 -19.66
N ARG A 98 -4.52 1.67 -20.48
CA ARG A 98 -4.50 3.08 -20.13
C ARG A 98 -5.64 3.36 -19.16
N ALA A 99 -5.31 3.90 -17.99
CA ALA A 99 -6.28 4.32 -17.00
C ALA A 99 -6.39 5.85 -16.98
N ASP A 100 -7.61 6.34 -16.94
CA ASP A 100 -7.89 7.77 -16.83
C ASP A 100 -8.52 8.06 -15.48
N SER A 101 -8.26 9.26 -14.94
CA SER A 101 -8.88 9.76 -13.70
C SER A 101 -8.60 8.88 -12.49
N LEU A 102 -7.32 8.52 -12.29
CA LEU A 102 -6.92 7.75 -11.12
C LEU A 102 -7.15 8.56 -9.85
N CYS A 103 -7.89 7.99 -8.91
CA CYS A 103 -8.13 8.55 -7.58
C CYS A 103 -7.68 7.57 -6.50
N CYS A 104 -7.08 8.12 -5.44
CA CYS A 104 -6.68 7.35 -4.27
C CYS A 104 -7.53 7.79 -3.07
N TYR A 105 -8.10 6.83 -2.36
CA TYR A 105 -9.08 7.08 -1.29
C TYR A 105 -8.53 6.73 0.08
N GLU A 106 -8.95 7.49 1.10
CA GLU A 106 -8.61 7.19 2.49
C GLU A 106 -9.12 5.82 2.95
N GLY A 107 -10.20 5.34 2.39
CA GLY A 107 -10.78 4.06 2.76
C GLY A 107 -10.02 2.83 2.27
N GLY A 108 -8.83 3.02 1.72
CA GLY A 108 -7.98 1.90 1.28
C GLY A 108 -8.27 1.41 -0.11
N GLY A 109 -8.38 2.31 -1.06
CA GLY A 109 -8.65 1.91 -2.43
C GLY A 109 -8.32 2.94 -3.48
N LEU A 110 -8.43 2.48 -4.71
CA LEU A 110 -8.14 3.21 -5.94
C LEU A 110 -9.33 3.12 -6.88
N SER A 111 -9.56 4.16 -7.66
CA SER A 111 -10.51 4.12 -8.75
C SER A 111 -9.92 4.72 -10.01
N ALA A 112 -10.36 4.23 -11.15
CA ALA A 112 -10.00 4.80 -12.46
C ALA A 112 -11.00 4.34 -13.51
N ASN A 113 -10.94 4.98 -14.67
CA ASN A 113 -11.69 4.56 -15.85
C ASN A 113 -10.74 3.89 -16.83
N ILE A 114 -11.09 2.69 -17.25
CA ILE A 114 -10.35 1.94 -18.27
C ILE A 114 -11.35 1.51 -19.35
N ARG A 115 -11.17 2.00 -20.56
CA ARG A 115 -12.05 1.67 -21.70
C ARG A 115 -13.54 1.90 -21.42
N GLY A 116 -13.86 2.96 -20.69
CA GLY A 116 -15.22 3.26 -20.30
C GLY A 116 -15.75 2.49 -19.11
N ASP A 117 -14.98 1.54 -18.58
CA ASP A 117 -15.36 0.80 -17.37
C ASP A 117 -14.88 1.55 -16.12
N GLN A 118 -15.72 1.62 -15.10
CA GLN A 118 -15.31 2.10 -13.80
C GLN A 118 -14.63 0.96 -13.05
N VAL A 119 -13.36 1.14 -12.72
CA VAL A 119 -12.55 0.11 -12.04
C VAL A 119 -12.25 0.57 -10.63
N LEU A 120 -12.52 -0.31 -9.67
CA LEU A 120 -12.18 -0.12 -8.27
C LEU A 120 -11.20 -1.22 -7.85
N VAL A 121 -10.12 -0.82 -7.17
CA VAL A 121 -9.12 -1.76 -6.65
C VAL A 121 -8.84 -1.37 -5.22
N GLY A 122 -8.97 -2.30 -4.29
CA GLY A 122 -8.72 -1.97 -2.89
C GLY A 122 -9.00 -3.10 -1.92
N SER A 123 -9.13 -2.73 -0.65
CA SER A 123 -9.45 -3.65 0.44
C SER A 123 -10.93 -4.03 0.44
N ALA A 124 -11.30 -5.03 1.26
CA ALA A 124 -12.69 -5.39 1.47
C ALA A 124 -13.49 -4.21 2.06
N ALA A 125 -12.87 -3.46 2.98
CA ALA A 125 -13.50 -2.28 3.57
C ALA A 125 -13.80 -1.22 2.51
N PHE A 126 -12.91 -1.04 1.55
CA PHE A 126 -13.13 -0.12 0.43
C PHE A 126 -14.28 -0.58 -0.45
N MET A 127 -14.38 -1.89 -0.73
CA MET A 127 -15.50 -2.43 -1.50
C MET A 127 -16.84 -2.14 -0.79
N ASN A 128 -16.88 -2.33 0.53
CA ASN A 128 -18.08 -2.00 1.32
C ASN A 128 -18.39 -0.51 1.26
N LEU A 129 -17.37 0.33 1.37
CA LEU A 129 -17.54 1.78 1.30
C LEU A 129 -18.13 2.22 -0.06
N MET A 130 -17.72 1.56 -1.13
CA MET A 130 -18.16 1.85 -2.49
C MET A 130 -19.43 1.05 -2.87
N GLU A 131 -20.04 0.37 -1.91
CA GLU A 131 -21.28 -0.38 -2.08
C GLU A 131 -21.18 -1.51 -3.11
N VAL A 132 -20.02 -2.15 -3.20
CA VAL A 132 -19.83 -3.35 -4.02
C VAL A 132 -20.23 -4.56 -3.19
N PRO A 133 -21.24 -5.35 -3.61
CA PRO A 133 -21.62 -6.55 -2.86
C PRO A 133 -20.50 -7.58 -2.83
N LEU A 134 -20.22 -8.11 -1.63
CA LEU A 134 -19.22 -9.15 -1.42
C LEU A 134 -19.91 -10.47 -1.06
N PRO A 135 -19.33 -11.63 -1.45
CA PRO A 135 -19.88 -12.92 -1.07
C PRO A 135 -19.92 -13.10 0.46
N GLN A 136 -20.96 -13.76 0.97
CA GLN A 136 -21.04 -14.08 2.38
C GLN A 136 -20.03 -15.16 2.75
N GLY A 137 -19.51 -15.10 3.99
CA GLY A 137 -18.55 -16.08 4.48
C GLY A 137 -17.14 -15.91 3.92
N LEU A 138 -16.87 -14.80 3.27
CA LEU A 138 -15.55 -14.51 2.73
C LEU A 138 -14.58 -14.26 3.88
N ASN A 139 -13.58 -15.13 4.02
CA ASN A 139 -12.59 -15.05 5.10
C ASN A 139 -11.18 -14.84 4.51
N VAL A 140 -10.97 -13.66 3.91
CA VAL A 140 -9.68 -13.28 3.35
C VAL A 140 -9.19 -12.06 4.10
N LYS A 141 -8.08 -12.21 4.83
CA LYS A 141 -7.58 -11.15 5.72
C LYS A 141 -6.84 -10.04 4.97
N ASN A 142 -5.97 -10.42 4.04
CA ASN A 142 -5.21 -9.44 3.26
C ASN A 142 -5.37 -9.80 1.80
N ALA A 143 -6.07 -8.95 1.10
CA ALA A 143 -6.35 -9.21 -0.30
C ALA A 143 -6.42 -7.90 -1.08
N VAL A 144 -6.33 -8.04 -2.38
CA VAL A 144 -6.65 -6.99 -3.32
C VAL A 144 -7.95 -7.40 -3.99
N PHE A 145 -8.96 -6.56 -3.88
CA PHE A 145 -10.25 -6.74 -4.53
C PHE A 145 -10.31 -5.87 -5.78
N CYS A 146 -10.89 -6.39 -6.84
CA CYS A 146 -11.15 -5.63 -8.06
C CYS A 146 -12.64 -5.69 -8.37
N ALA A 147 -13.25 -4.51 -8.59
CA ALA A 147 -14.63 -4.41 -9.04
C ALA A 147 -14.68 -3.65 -10.36
N ILE A 148 -15.57 -4.06 -11.23
CA ILE A 148 -15.78 -3.45 -12.54
C ILE A 148 -17.26 -3.08 -12.66
N ASP A 149 -17.54 -1.80 -12.88
CA ASP A 149 -18.89 -1.25 -13.00
C ASP A 149 -19.81 -1.68 -11.85
N GLY A 150 -19.29 -1.63 -10.63
CA GLY A 150 -20.04 -1.93 -9.41
C GLY A 150 -20.15 -3.41 -9.06
N GLU A 151 -19.60 -4.31 -9.85
CA GLU A 151 -19.63 -5.75 -9.61
C GLU A 151 -18.24 -6.25 -9.21
N LEU A 152 -18.21 -7.12 -8.20
CA LEU A 152 -16.95 -7.79 -7.83
C LEU A 152 -16.47 -8.65 -9.00
N ALA A 153 -15.26 -8.36 -9.46
CA ALA A 153 -14.67 -9.05 -10.61
C ALA A 153 -13.56 -10.03 -10.20
N GLY A 154 -12.82 -9.72 -9.16
CA GLY A 154 -11.74 -10.61 -8.73
C GLY A 154 -11.24 -10.32 -7.33
N ILE A 155 -10.64 -11.35 -6.73
CA ILE A 155 -9.98 -11.28 -5.44
C ILE A 155 -8.60 -11.92 -5.59
N PHE A 156 -7.58 -11.19 -5.14
CA PHE A 156 -6.20 -11.65 -5.10
C PHE A 156 -5.80 -11.80 -3.64
N ALA A 157 -5.71 -13.04 -3.17
CA ALA A 157 -5.33 -13.31 -1.78
C ALA A 157 -3.82 -13.16 -1.64
N LEU A 158 -3.38 -12.35 -0.68
CA LEU A 158 -1.97 -12.04 -0.46
C LEU A 158 -1.50 -12.57 0.89
N ASN A 159 -0.23 -12.96 0.94
CA ASN A 159 0.47 -13.31 2.16
C ASN A 159 1.66 -12.39 2.35
N TYR A 160 1.62 -11.61 3.44
CA TYR A 160 2.70 -10.70 3.82
C TYR A 160 3.58 -11.38 4.86
N THR A 161 4.88 -11.39 4.61
CA THR A 161 5.88 -11.91 5.55
C THR A 161 6.80 -10.78 5.97
N LEU A 162 6.83 -10.47 7.26
CA LEU A 162 7.67 -9.39 7.74
C LEU A 162 9.14 -9.84 7.77
N PRO A 163 10.06 -9.07 7.14
CA PRO A 163 11.49 -9.37 7.26
C PRO A 163 11.92 -9.31 8.74
N ASP A 164 12.81 -10.21 9.13
CA ASP A 164 13.28 -10.34 10.53
C ASP A 164 13.91 -9.07 11.08
N THR A 165 14.40 -8.21 10.21
CA THR A 165 15.08 -6.97 10.58
C THR A 165 14.14 -5.82 10.89
N VAL A 166 12.87 -5.89 10.48
CA VAL A 166 11.94 -4.76 10.59
C VAL A 166 11.54 -4.50 12.05
N PHE A 167 11.11 -5.53 12.77
CA PHE A 167 10.65 -5.38 14.15
C PHE A 167 11.73 -4.76 15.06
N PRO A 168 12.94 -5.32 15.13
CA PRO A 168 13.97 -4.76 16.02
C PRO A 168 14.38 -3.34 15.64
N SER A 169 14.32 -3.01 14.37
CA SER A 169 14.74 -1.69 13.91
C SER A 169 13.70 -0.61 14.16
N LEU A 170 12.42 -0.93 14.04
CA LEU A 170 11.37 0.00 14.47
C LEU A 170 11.44 0.22 15.97
N THR A 171 11.67 -0.85 16.74
CA THR A 171 11.86 -0.75 18.18
C THR A 171 13.04 0.18 18.51
N SER A 172 14.13 0.06 17.79
CA SER A 172 15.31 0.92 17.94
C SER A 172 15.00 2.38 17.65
N LEU A 173 14.29 2.66 16.56
CA LEU A 173 13.88 4.03 16.19
C LEU A 173 13.02 4.66 17.27
N LEU A 174 12.06 3.91 17.80
CA LEU A 174 11.18 4.39 18.87
C LEU A 174 11.93 4.64 20.18
N ARG A 175 12.91 3.79 20.49
CA ARG A 175 13.75 3.93 21.67
C ARG A 175 14.63 5.19 21.57
N GLU A 176 15.15 5.49 20.40
CA GLU A 176 15.97 6.66 20.13
C GLU A 176 15.14 7.93 19.93
N ARG A 177 13.83 7.85 20.16
CA ARG A 177 12.89 8.96 20.00
C ARG A 177 12.87 9.50 18.56
N VAL A 178 13.15 8.64 17.58
CA VAL A 178 12.94 8.97 16.20
C VAL A 178 11.48 8.74 15.87
N GLY A 179 10.82 9.73 15.30
CA GLY A 179 9.39 9.64 14.97
C GLY A 179 9.20 8.96 13.61
N PRO A 180 8.74 7.70 13.58
CA PRO A 180 8.43 7.06 12.30
C PRO A 180 7.14 7.63 11.71
N VAL A 181 7.17 7.88 10.42
CA VAL A 181 6.04 8.36 9.62
C VAL A 181 5.69 7.28 8.60
N LEU A 182 4.51 6.69 8.74
CA LEU A 182 4.06 5.63 7.86
C LEU A 182 3.47 6.26 6.59
N ALA A 183 4.23 6.22 5.50
CA ALA A 183 3.84 6.80 4.22
C ALA A 183 3.61 5.70 3.18
N THR A 184 2.73 4.76 3.53
CA THR A 184 2.41 3.62 2.67
C THR A 184 1.43 4.02 1.58
N ARG A 185 1.57 3.36 0.42
CA ARG A 185 0.63 3.43 -0.69
C ARG A 185 -0.17 2.14 -0.83
N ASP A 186 0.38 1.02 -0.34
CA ASP A 186 -0.35 -0.23 -0.24
C ASP A 186 -1.49 -0.07 0.76
N PHE A 187 -2.71 -0.16 0.28
CA PHE A 187 -3.92 0.07 1.08
C PHE A 187 -4.15 -1.00 2.16
N ASN A 188 -3.42 -2.12 2.12
CA ASN A 188 -3.43 -3.12 3.20
C ASN A 188 -2.50 -2.75 4.34
N LEU A 189 -1.51 -1.88 4.10
CA LEU A 189 -0.51 -1.50 5.11
C LEU A 189 -0.99 -0.28 5.90
N ILE A 190 -1.88 -0.52 6.81
CA ILE A 190 -2.44 0.46 7.74
C ILE A 190 -2.03 0.10 9.17
N PRO A 191 -2.04 1.07 10.11
CA PRO A 191 -1.61 0.79 11.49
C PRO A 191 -2.29 -0.41 12.13
N ALA A 192 -3.60 -0.57 11.95
CA ALA A 192 -4.34 -1.69 12.55
C ALA A 192 -3.80 -3.05 12.07
N MET A 193 -3.53 -3.19 10.78
CA MET A 193 -2.99 -4.43 10.21
C MET A 193 -1.60 -4.73 10.76
N LEU A 194 -0.74 -3.71 10.83
CA LEU A 194 0.63 -3.86 11.33
C LEU A 194 0.67 -4.23 12.81
N GLN A 195 -0.24 -3.68 13.61
CA GLN A 195 -0.37 -4.04 15.02
C GLN A 195 -0.91 -5.45 15.21
N GLN A 196 -1.98 -5.79 14.52
CA GLN A 196 -2.68 -7.06 14.72
C GLN A 196 -1.88 -8.24 14.21
N ARG A 197 -1.31 -8.13 13.02
CA ARG A 197 -0.61 -9.25 12.38
C ARG A 197 0.85 -9.38 12.78
N PHE A 198 1.54 -8.25 12.92
CA PHE A 198 3.00 -8.25 13.09
C PHE A 198 3.45 -7.72 14.43
N LYS A 199 2.51 -7.29 15.27
CA LYS A 199 2.81 -6.76 16.62
C LYS A 199 3.73 -5.55 16.59
N LEU A 200 3.73 -4.81 15.48
CA LEU A 200 4.47 -3.56 15.40
C LEU A 200 3.74 -2.47 16.19
N ALA A 201 4.50 -1.57 16.80
CA ALA A 201 3.94 -0.46 17.58
C ALA A 201 3.46 0.67 16.64
N ALA A 202 2.53 0.35 15.72
CA ALA A 202 2.08 1.27 14.71
C ALA A 202 1.22 2.41 15.26
N ASP A 203 0.67 2.26 16.46
CA ASP A 203 0.00 3.32 17.20
C ASP A 203 0.94 4.46 17.60
N ARG A 204 2.25 4.20 17.62
CA ARG A 204 3.29 5.18 17.91
C ARG A 204 3.87 5.82 16.65
N MET A 205 3.35 5.47 15.48
CA MET A 205 3.75 6.03 14.19
C MET A 205 2.73 7.06 13.74
N ASP A 206 3.20 8.12 13.08
CA ASP A 206 2.31 9.04 12.41
C ASP A 206 1.79 8.39 11.12
N PHE A 207 0.50 8.48 10.90
CA PHE A 207 -0.14 7.97 9.69
C PHE A 207 -0.94 9.11 9.06
N PRO A 208 -0.32 9.91 8.18
CA PRO A 208 -0.98 11.07 7.59
C PRO A 208 -2.03 10.66 6.54
N PRO A 209 -2.88 11.60 6.13
CA PRO A 209 -3.85 11.36 5.07
C PRO A 209 -3.21 10.86 3.78
N VAL A 210 -3.97 10.16 2.96
CA VAL A 210 -3.47 9.48 1.75
C VAL A 210 -2.72 10.43 0.81
N GLU A 211 -3.23 11.61 0.58
CA GLU A 211 -2.55 12.57 -0.32
C GLU A 211 -1.18 12.96 0.22
N ARG A 212 -1.09 13.15 1.53
CA ARG A 212 0.18 13.51 2.17
C ARG A 212 1.16 12.33 2.14
N ARG A 213 0.67 11.12 2.38
CA ARG A 213 1.51 9.92 2.26
C ARG A 213 2.09 9.79 0.86
N ARG A 214 1.28 10.08 -0.16
CA ARG A 214 1.72 10.03 -1.56
C ARG A 214 2.77 11.11 -1.87
N GLU A 215 2.57 12.33 -1.40
CA GLU A 215 3.57 13.39 -1.55
C GLU A 215 4.90 13.02 -0.91
N LEU A 216 4.86 12.52 0.31
CA LEU A 216 6.07 12.17 1.06
C LEU A 216 6.82 10.98 0.46
N SER A 217 6.13 10.03 -0.13
CA SER A 217 6.72 8.84 -0.74
C SER A 217 7.02 9.01 -2.23
N ASP A 218 6.83 10.20 -2.78
CA ASP A 218 7.07 10.47 -4.19
C ASP A 218 8.58 10.45 -4.48
N PRO A 219 9.06 9.56 -5.36
CA PRO A 219 10.48 9.48 -5.69
C PRO A 219 11.00 10.71 -6.44
N GLU A 220 10.13 11.50 -7.06
CA GLU A 220 10.51 12.70 -7.80
C GLU A 220 10.81 13.90 -6.90
N GLN A 221 10.52 13.81 -5.61
CA GLN A 221 10.80 14.88 -4.65
C GLN A 221 12.19 14.78 -4.01
N ASP A 222 13.00 13.82 -4.38
CA ASP A 222 14.35 13.64 -3.84
C ASP A 222 15.38 14.59 -4.47
#